data_d0390c5bf9ef243b7d0fbdffedd81d5c
#
_entry.id   d0390c5bf9ef243b7d0fbdffedd81d5c
#
_cell.length_a   1.000
_cell.length_b   1.000
_cell.length_c   1.000
_cell.angle_alpha   90.00
_cell.angle_beta   90.00
_cell.angle_gamma   90.00
#
_symmetry.space_group_name_H-M   'P 1'
#
loop_
_entity.id
_entity.type
_entity.pdbx_description
1 polymer ?
#
loop_
_entity_poly.entity_id
_entity_poly.type
_entity_poly.pdbx_seq_one_letter_code
_entity_poly.pdbx_strand_id
1 'polypeptide(L)'
;MNNHLWKVPREDLDSWAKKDFYQISGLHRESPGQARMESHAEHSLETLKALIQPQAVFSYFPEPLLEGGRLTLGGEWVFSQVLEQVNPKRIRGALVYGLTIGDYPDDEDLFLRLMGDFWGTAYVDSARKSLREDMQTREEFRGYFLSDELGPGFFGMGMNNALKFGRLIDLSQIGVELGIKGIMTPVKSALGLYLLSQDCPITFGDRCLYCRGNEDGCKICMEGKG
;
A
#
# COMPACT_ATOMS: atom_id res chain seq x y z
N MET A 1 -5.17 18.79 11.83
CA MET A 1 -4.61 17.92 10.77
C MET A 1 -5.18 18.41 9.45
N ASN A 2 -4.35 18.68 8.46
CA ASN A 2 -4.81 19.00 7.10
C ASN A 2 -4.83 17.69 6.32
N ASN A 3 -6.00 17.07 6.25
CA ASN A 3 -6.20 15.89 5.42
C ASN A 3 -6.48 16.32 3.98
N HIS A 4 -5.80 15.68 3.04
CA HIS A 4 -6.03 15.83 1.61
C HIS A 4 -6.69 14.57 1.08
N LEU A 5 -7.73 14.73 0.28
CA LEU A 5 -8.39 13.62 -0.39
C LEU A 5 -7.80 13.42 -1.78
N TRP A 6 -7.65 12.16 -2.15
CA TRP A 6 -7.27 11.72 -3.48
C TRP A 6 -8.29 10.70 -3.98
N LYS A 7 -8.68 10.83 -5.23
CA LYS A 7 -9.55 9.89 -5.92
C LYS A 7 -9.11 9.78 -7.38
N VAL A 8 -9.19 8.59 -7.92
CA VAL A 8 -8.89 8.34 -9.32
C VAL A 8 -9.96 7.42 -9.92
N PRO A 9 -10.37 7.63 -11.19
CA PRO A 9 -11.22 6.67 -11.88
C PRO A 9 -10.55 5.29 -11.91
N ARG A 10 -11.33 4.25 -11.68
CA ARG A 10 -10.81 2.87 -11.72
C ARG A 10 -10.10 2.57 -13.04
N GLU A 11 -10.66 3.08 -14.15
CA GLU A 11 -10.17 2.89 -15.53
C GLU A 11 -8.71 3.32 -15.69
N ASP A 12 -8.27 4.34 -14.98
CA ASP A 12 -6.89 4.83 -15.01
C ASP A 12 -5.90 3.82 -14.41
N LEU A 13 -6.40 2.90 -13.58
CA LEU A 13 -5.61 1.86 -12.93
C LEU A 13 -5.64 0.51 -13.67
N ASP A 14 -6.56 0.30 -14.61
CA ASP A 14 -6.83 -1.01 -15.21
C ASP A 14 -5.60 -1.68 -15.83
N SER A 15 -4.75 -0.91 -16.51
CA SER A 15 -3.56 -1.45 -17.15
C SER A 15 -2.53 -1.96 -16.13
N TRP A 16 -2.35 -1.25 -15.03
CA TRP A 16 -1.45 -1.66 -13.94
C TRP A 16 -2.05 -2.82 -13.16
N ALA A 17 -3.32 -2.73 -12.81
CA ALA A 17 -4.01 -3.78 -12.09
C ALA A 17 -4.01 -5.11 -12.84
N LYS A 18 -4.18 -5.07 -14.18
CA LYS A 18 -4.08 -6.28 -15.01
C LYS A 18 -2.68 -6.90 -14.95
N LYS A 19 -1.63 -6.10 -15.04
CA LYS A 19 -0.24 -6.57 -14.93
C LYS A 19 0.03 -7.18 -13.54
N ASP A 20 -0.35 -6.47 -12.49
CA ASP A 20 -0.15 -6.91 -11.11
C ASP A 20 -0.97 -8.18 -10.81
N PHE A 21 -2.21 -8.28 -11.33
CA PHE A 21 -3.04 -9.47 -11.20
C PHE A 21 -2.35 -10.72 -11.76
N TYR A 22 -1.84 -10.67 -12.98
CA TYR A 22 -1.14 -11.81 -13.59
C TYR A 22 0.12 -12.20 -12.79
N GLN A 23 0.81 -11.23 -12.24
CA GLN A 23 1.97 -11.48 -11.40
C GLN A 23 1.58 -12.16 -10.08
N ILE A 24 0.57 -11.67 -9.39
CA ILE A 24 0.11 -12.16 -8.08
C ILE A 24 -0.54 -13.54 -8.22
N SER A 25 -1.41 -13.73 -9.22
CA SER A 25 -2.14 -14.98 -9.44
C SER A 25 -1.27 -16.10 -10.01
N GLY A 26 -0.13 -15.77 -10.62
CA GLY A 26 0.71 -16.73 -11.32
C GLY A 26 0.15 -17.23 -12.64
N LEU A 27 -0.95 -16.67 -13.15
CA LEU A 27 -1.61 -17.07 -14.40
C LEU A 27 -0.78 -16.78 -15.67
N HIS A 28 0.31 -16.05 -15.56
CA HIS A 28 1.26 -15.84 -16.66
C HIS A 28 2.08 -17.08 -17.03
N ARG A 29 1.98 -18.16 -16.26
CA ARG A 29 2.71 -19.41 -16.51
C ARG A 29 1.83 -20.36 -17.31
N GLU A 30 2.33 -20.82 -18.46
CA GLU A 30 1.65 -21.84 -19.26
C GLU A 30 1.35 -23.08 -18.39
N SER A 31 0.10 -23.40 -18.23
CA SER A 31 -0.35 -24.54 -17.44
C SER A 31 -1.63 -25.16 -18.04
N PRO A 32 -1.84 -26.48 -17.86
CA PRO A 32 -3.11 -27.10 -18.21
C PRO A 32 -4.24 -26.41 -17.45
N GLY A 33 -5.28 -25.97 -18.17
CA GLY A 33 -6.44 -25.28 -17.58
C GLY A 33 -6.32 -23.76 -17.48
N GLN A 34 -5.22 -23.14 -17.94
CA GLN A 34 -5.01 -21.69 -17.92
C GLN A 34 -6.20 -20.93 -18.53
N ALA A 35 -6.67 -21.33 -19.71
CA ALA A 35 -7.79 -20.65 -20.38
C ALA A 35 -9.07 -20.63 -19.52
N ARG A 36 -9.34 -21.70 -18.76
CA ARG A 36 -10.46 -21.72 -17.81
C ARG A 36 -10.25 -20.77 -16.65
N MET A 37 -9.03 -20.71 -16.10
CA MET A 37 -8.70 -19.80 -15.01
C MET A 37 -8.77 -18.34 -15.45
N GLU A 38 -8.31 -18.02 -16.65
CA GLU A 38 -8.43 -16.67 -17.25
C GLU A 38 -9.90 -16.27 -17.43
N SER A 39 -10.75 -17.17 -17.92
CA SER A 39 -12.19 -16.92 -18.03
C SER A 39 -12.85 -16.62 -16.67
N HIS A 40 -12.48 -17.35 -15.61
CA HIS A 40 -12.97 -17.07 -14.26
C HIS A 40 -12.43 -15.74 -13.73
N ALA A 41 -11.17 -15.41 -14.00
CA ALA A 41 -10.57 -14.14 -13.63
C ALA A 41 -11.28 -12.95 -14.28
N GLU A 42 -11.57 -13.04 -15.58
CA GLU A 42 -12.32 -12.02 -16.32
C GLU A 42 -13.75 -11.88 -15.78
N HIS A 43 -14.44 -12.99 -15.56
CA HIS A 43 -15.78 -12.96 -14.97
C HIS A 43 -15.80 -12.31 -13.57
N SER A 44 -14.85 -12.66 -12.72
CA SER A 44 -14.70 -12.04 -11.40
C SER A 44 -14.43 -10.54 -11.51
N LEU A 45 -13.59 -10.10 -12.44
CA LEU A 45 -13.34 -8.69 -12.68
C LEU A 45 -14.60 -7.94 -13.10
N GLU A 46 -15.40 -8.49 -14.03
CA GLU A 46 -16.64 -7.85 -14.48
C GLU A 46 -17.62 -7.62 -13.32
N THR A 47 -17.69 -8.57 -12.38
CA THR A 47 -18.52 -8.45 -11.17
C THR A 47 -17.99 -7.35 -10.25
N LEU A 48 -16.67 -7.20 -10.16
CA LEU A 48 -16.04 -6.26 -9.21
C LEU A 48 -15.94 -4.82 -9.74
N LYS A 49 -15.92 -4.62 -11.05
CA LYS A 49 -15.67 -3.30 -11.67
C LYS A 49 -16.50 -2.16 -11.09
N ALA A 50 -17.77 -2.40 -10.80
CA ALA A 50 -18.67 -1.38 -10.26
C ALA A 50 -18.40 -1.04 -8.79
N LEU A 51 -17.73 -1.92 -8.07
CA LEU A 51 -17.46 -1.81 -6.63
C LEU A 51 -16.10 -1.18 -6.34
N ILE A 52 -15.17 -1.25 -7.33
CA ILE A 52 -13.83 -0.70 -7.17
C ILE A 52 -13.88 0.82 -7.28
N GLN A 53 -13.62 1.48 -6.15
CA GLN A 53 -13.63 2.95 -6.00
C GLN A 53 -12.34 3.39 -5.32
N PRO A 54 -11.23 3.55 -6.06
CA PRO A 54 -9.94 3.90 -5.49
C PRO A 54 -9.97 5.31 -4.90
N GLN A 55 -9.66 5.42 -3.62
CA GLN A 55 -9.57 6.69 -2.91
C GLN A 55 -8.57 6.61 -1.77
N ALA A 56 -7.99 7.75 -1.44
CA ALA A 56 -7.07 7.87 -0.32
C ALA A 56 -7.29 9.19 0.45
N VAL A 57 -6.87 9.16 1.70
CA VAL A 57 -6.65 10.33 2.52
C VAL A 57 -5.19 10.38 2.92
N PHE A 58 -4.55 11.54 2.84
CA PHE A 58 -3.18 11.70 3.30
C PHE A 58 -2.99 13.03 4.04
N SER A 59 -1.97 13.06 4.90
CA SER A 59 -1.55 14.25 5.64
C SER A 59 -0.05 14.43 5.57
N TYR A 60 0.38 15.69 5.50
CA TYR A 60 1.78 16.09 5.56
C TYR A 60 2.18 16.46 6.99
N PHE A 61 3.32 15.97 7.42
CA PHE A 61 3.96 16.27 8.72
C PHE A 61 5.32 16.86 8.47
N PRO A 62 5.51 18.18 8.71
CA PRO A 62 6.80 18.81 8.61
C PRO A 62 7.72 18.35 9.75
N GLU A 63 9.01 18.29 9.47
CA GLU A 63 10.08 18.09 10.46
C GLU A 63 9.83 16.95 11.47
N PRO A 64 9.53 15.72 11.01
CA PRO A 64 9.36 14.60 11.93
C PRO A 64 10.68 14.30 12.65
N LEU A 65 10.59 13.89 13.91
CA LEU A 65 11.76 13.53 14.70
C LEU A 65 12.08 12.03 14.53
N LEU A 66 13.31 11.72 14.11
CA LEU A 66 13.80 10.35 14.02
C LEU A 66 14.93 10.09 15.01
N GLU A 67 14.72 9.14 15.92
CA GLU A 67 15.69 8.71 16.92
C GLU A 67 15.63 7.19 17.11
N GLY A 68 16.76 6.48 16.90
CA GLY A 68 16.86 5.03 17.15
C GLY A 68 15.78 4.19 16.44
N GLY A 69 15.50 4.47 15.16
CA GLY A 69 14.44 3.77 14.41
C GLY A 69 13.00 4.16 14.75
N ARG A 70 12.83 5.07 15.70
CA ARG A 70 11.54 5.63 16.10
C ARG A 70 11.30 6.96 15.41
N LEU A 71 10.28 7.02 14.57
CA LEU A 71 9.81 8.22 13.88
C LEU A 71 8.61 8.80 14.61
N THR A 72 8.76 10.03 15.13
CA THR A 72 7.71 10.76 15.83
C THR A 72 7.13 11.84 14.92
N LEU A 73 5.82 11.85 14.73
CA LEU A 73 5.08 12.79 13.92
C LEU A 73 3.65 12.95 14.45
N GLY A 74 3.12 14.18 14.47
CA GLY A 74 1.76 14.47 14.91
C GLY A 74 1.37 14.01 16.31
N GLY A 75 2.35 13.86 17.23
CA GLY A 75 2.13 13.36 18.58
C GLY A 75 2.14 11.83 18.73
N GLU A 76 2.20 11.11 17.61
CA GLU A 76 2.34 9.66 17.56
C GLU A 76 3.78 9.26 17.19
N TRP A 77 4.12 8.02 17.45
CA TRP A 77 5.38 7.46 16.98
C TRP A 77 5.22 6.08 16.37
N VAL A 78 5.97 5.81 15.33
CA VAL A 78 6.09 4.50 14.70
C VAL A 78 7.52 4.00 14.77
N PHE A 79 7.70 2.69 14.76
CA PHE A 79 9.03 2.08 14.79
C PHE A 79 9.17 1.13 13.60
N SER A 80 10.33 1.21 12.96
CA SER A 80 10.80 0.23 11.98
C SER A 80 12.32 0.12 12.09
N GLN A 81 12.82 -1.09 12.06
CA GLN A 81 14.26 -1.36 12.13
C GLN A 81 15.01 -0.67 10.97
N VAL A 82 14.42 -0.56 9.80
CA VAL A 82 15.04 0.09 8.65
C VAL A 82 15.31 1.58 8.90
N LEU A 83 14.54 2.23 9.74
CA LEU A 83 14.70 3.64 10.09
C LEU A 83 15.97 3.92 10.92
N GLU A 84 16.56 2.90 11.57
CA GLU A 84 17.84 3.05 12.28
C GLU A 84 19.00 3.41 11.35
N GLN A 85 18.88 3.05 10.06
CA GLN A 85 19.89 3.31 9.05
C GLN A 85 19.70 4.66 8.33
N VAL A 86 18.59 5.34 8.59
CA VAL A 86 18.28 6.64 7.96
C VAL A 86 18.96 7.77 8.71
N ASN A 87 19.68 8.62 7.97
CA ASN A 87 20.23 9.85 8.54
C ASN A 87 19.09 10.86 8.81
N PRO A 88 18.79 11.21 10.09
CA PRO A 88 17.70 12.13 10.43
C PRO A 88 17.80 13.49 9.74
N LYS A 89 19.02 13.97 9.49
CA LYS A 89 19.27 15.29 8.87
C LYS A 89 18.79 15.36 7.42
N ARG A 90 18.52 14.23 6.77
CA ARG A 90 17.97 14.17 5.40
C ARG A 90 16.47 14.32 5.34
N ILE A 91 15.78 14.06 6.45
CA ILE A 91 14.32 14.07 6.50
C ILE A 91 13.84 15.52 6.61
N ARG A 92 12.97 15.93 5.70
CA ARG A 92 12.32 17.26 5.65
C ARG A 92 10.84 17.21 5.95
N GLY A 93 10.25 16.02 5.93
CA GLY A 93 8.85 15.82 6.19
C GLY A 93 8.48 14.35 6.08
N ALA A 94 7.22 14.05 6.37
CA ALA A 94 6.62 12.75 6.13
C ALA A 94 5.21 12.94 5.57
N LEU A 95 4.82 12.08 4.62
CA LEU A 95 3.45 11.93 4.14
C LEU A 95 2.90 10.63 4.68
N VAL A 96 1.84 10.69 5.45
CA VAL A 96 1.10 9.53 5.94
C VAL A 96 -0.18 9.40 5.14
N TYR A 97 -0.52 8.20 4.68
CA TYR A 97 -1.72 7.96 3.90
C TYR A 97 -2.48 6.73 4.36
N GLY A 98 -3.79 6.75 4.13
CA GLY A 98 -4.68 5.61 4.09
C GLY A 98 -5.36 5.54 2.74
N LEU A 99 -5.54 4.34 2.21
CA LEU A 99 -6.08 4.08 0.88
C LEU A 99 -7.05 2.91 0.95
N THR A 100 -8.11 2.97 0.15
CA THR A 100 -9.02 1.85 -0.09
C THR A 100 -9.42 1.80 -1.55
N ILE A 101 -9.82 0.63 -2.02
CA ILE A 101 -10.50 0.48 -3.31
C ILE A 101 -12.01 0.28 -3.15
N GLY A 102 -12.55 0.45 -1.94
CA GLY A 102 -13.96 0.26 -1.62
C GLY A 102 -14.29 -1.14 -1.10
N ASP A 103 -15.58 -1.41 -1.00
CA ASP A 103 -16.09 -2.69 -0.54
C ASP A 103 -15.75 -3.81 -1.52
N TYR A 104 -15.46 -4.95 -0.92
CA TYR A 104 -15.12 -6.15 -1.62
C TYR A 104 -16.11 -7.26 -1.21
N PRO A 105 -16.99 -7.71 -2.12
CA PRO A 105 -17.99 -8.69 -1.78
C PRO A 105 -17.33 -10.05 -1.52
N ASP A 106 -17.84 -10.74 -0.52
CA ASP A 106 -17.52 -12.15 -0.30
C ASP A 106 -18.42 -12.98 -1.23
N ASP A 107 -17.83 -13.69 -2.19
CA ASP A 107 -18.55 -14.56 -3.11
C ASP A 107 -18.71 -15.95 -2.51
N GLU A 108 -19.87 -16.59 -2.70
CA GLU A 108 -20.11 -17.97 -2.25
C GLU A 108 -19.26 -18.97 -3.04
N ASP A 109 -18.99 -18.69 -4.33
CA ASP A 109 -18.06 -19.47 -5.14
C ASP A 109 -16.62 -19.20 -4.71
N LEU A 110 -15.99 -20.23 -4.13
CA LEU A 110 -14.62 -20.16 -3.62
C LEU A 110 -13.61 -19.71 -4.69
N PHE A 111 -13.85 -20.10 -5.96
CA PHE A 111 -12.93 -19.77 -7.05
C PHE A 111 -13.07 -18.32 -7.48
N LEU A 112 -14.31 -17.82 -7.62
CA LEU A 112 -14.57 -16.41 -7.91
C LEU A 112 -14.07 -15.53 -6.77
N ARG A 113 -14.25 -15.95 -5.53
CA ARG A 113 -13.69 -15.26 -4.36
C ARG A 113 -12.17 -15.17 -4.41
N LEU A 114 -11.47 -16.25 -4.77
CA LEU A 114 -10.02 -16.26 -4.91
C LEU A 114 -9.55 -15.33 -6.03
N MET A 115 -10.17 -15.39 -7.21
CA MET A 115 -9.82 -14.50 -8.33
C MET A 115 -10.10 -13.04 -7.99
N GLY A 116 -11.22 -12.78 -7.34
CA GLY A 116 -11.56 -11.48 -6.83
C GLY A 116 -10.55 -10.97 -5.80
N ASP A 117 -10.07 -11.81 -4.89
CA ASP A 117 -9.05 -11.44 -3.91
C ASP A 117 -7.74 -11.00 -4.58
N PHE A 118 -7.32 -11.67 -5.65
CA PHE A 118 -6.18 -11.26 -6.47
C PHE A 118 -6.43 -9.92 -7.17
N TRP A 119 -7.60 -9.72 -7.77
CA TRP A 119 -7.96 -8.44 -8.38
C TRP A 119 -7.97 -7.30 -7.36
N GLY A 120 -8.59 -7.52 -6.20
CA GLY A 120 -8.61 -6.54 -5.12
C GLY A 120 -7.21 -6.13 -4.69
N THR A 121 -6.30 -7.08 -4.53
CA THR A 121 -4.89 -6.81 -4.20
C THR A 121 -4.20 -6.03 -5.32
N ALA A 122 -4.41 -6.43 -6.58
CA ALA A 122 -3.83 -5.75 -7.74
C ALA A 122 -4.30 -4.29 -7.86
N TYR A 123 -5.57 -4.00 -7.59
CA TYR A 123 -6.07 -2.62 -7.59
C TYR A 123 -5.56 -1.80 -6.40
N VAL A 124 -5.39 -2.39 -5.20
CA VAL A 124 -4.75 -1.70 -4.07
C VAL A 124 -3.32 -1.30 -4.44
N ASP A 125 -2.53 -2.21 -5.00
CA ASP A 125 -1.15 -1.95 -5.39
C ASP A 125 -1.04 -0.90 -6.51
N SER A 126 -1.94 -0.98 -7.49
CA SER A 126 -2.02 0.02 -8.56
C SER A 126 -2.43 1.40 -8.05
N ALA A 127 -3.39 1.46 -7.12
CA ALA A 127 -3.81 2.71 -6.50
C ALA A 127 -2.68 3.33 -5.65
N ARG A 128 -1.89 2.52 -4.96
CA ARG A 128 -0.69 2.98 -4.22
C ARG A 128 0.35 3.60 -5.16
N LYS A 129 0.61 2.97 -6.31
CA LYS A 129 1.53 3.51 -7.34
C LYS A 129 1.01 4.85 -7.86
N SER A 130 -0.26 4.92 -8.23
CA SER A 130 -0.89 6.15 -8.74
C SER A 130 -0.91 7.27 -7.70
N LEU A 131 -1.24 6.96 -6.44
CA LEU A 131 -1.17 7.94 -5.35
C LEU A 131 0.25 8.48 -5.15
N ARG A 132 1.28 7.61 -5.22
CA ARG A 132 2.67 8.02 -5.12
C ARG A 132 3.06 8.99 -6.25
N GLU A 133 2.65 8.71 -7.49
CA GLU A 133 2.91 9.58 -8.64
C GLU A 133 2.21 10.93 -8.49
N ASP A 134 0.94 10.94 -8.05
CA ASP A 134 0.20 12.17 -7.74
C ASP A 134 0.94 13.01 -6.69
N MET A 135 1.35 12.39 -5.57
CA MET A 135 2.10 13.09 -4.53
C MET A 135 3.41 13.70 -5.06
N GLN A 136 4.13 13.03 -5.95
CA GLN A 136 5.37 13.53 -6.53
C GLN A 136 5.17 14.71 -7.49
N THR A 137 4.02 14.80 -8.12
CA THR A 137 3.71 15.87 -9.10
C THR A 137 3.08 17.11 -8.47
N ARG A 138 2.62 17.03 -7.22
CA ARG A 138 1.98 18.15 -6.53
C ARG A 138 2.95 19.32 -6.31
N GLU A 139 2.47 20.53 -6.55
CA GLU A 139 3.25 21.75 -6.37
C GLU A 139 3.82 21.90 -4.96
N GLU A 140 3.05 21.53 -3.94
CA GLU A 140 3.41 21.58 -2.53
C GLU A 140 4.59 20.70 -2.15
N PHE A 141 4.87 19.65 -2.95
CA PHE A 141 6.00 18.73 -2.74
C PHE A 141 7.07 18.87 -3.83
N ARG A 142 6.99 19.91 -4.66
CA ARG A 142 8.01 20.19 -5.67
C ARG A 142 9.40 20.34 -5.04
N GLY A 143 10.38 19.63 -5.58
CA GLY A 143 11.76 19.62 -5.07
C GLY A 143 12.01 18.66 -3.91
N TYR A 144 11.01 17.86 -3.55
CA TYR A 144 11.19 16.73 -2.63
C TYR A 144 11.18 15.40 -3.37
N PHE A 145 11.95 14.46 -2.84
CA PHE A 145 11.93 13.05 -3.22
C PHE A 145 11.19 12.26 -2.17
N LEU A 146 10.29 11.37 -2.60
CA LEU A 146 9.64 10.40 -1.72
C LEU A 146 10.57 9.21 -1.49
N SER A 147 10.64 8.72 -0.25
CA SER A 147 11.34 7.49 0.09
C SER A 147 10.68 6.25 -0.53
N ASP A 148 11.28 5.08 -0.34
CA ASP A 148 10.52 3.84 -0.39
C ASP A 148 9.37 3.91 0.62
N GLU A 149 8.32 3.14 0.33
CA GLU A 149 7.13 3.11 1.16
C GLU A 149 7.37 2.34 2.46
N LEU A 150 7.00 2.95 3.58
CA LEU A 150 6.91 2.32 4.89
C LEU A 150 5.46 2.15 5.31
N GLY A 151 5.16 1.08 6.03
CA GLY A 151 3.82 0.85 6.57
C GLY A 151 3.75 -0.41 7.42
N PRO A 152 2.62 -0.62 8.11
CA PRO A 152 2.42 -1.85 8.86
C PRO A 152 2.59 -3.08 7.98
N GLY A 153 3.50 -3.99 8.38
CA GLY A 153 3.86 -5.18 7.60
C GLY A 153 5.03 -5.01 6.62
N PHE A 154 5.51 -3.76 6.38
CA PHE A 154 6.66 -3.49 5.51
C PHE A 154 7.91 -3.17 6.31
N PHE A 155 9.07 -3.60 5.83
CA PHE A 155 10.39 -3.28 6.41
C PHE A 155 10.47 -3.47 7.92
N GLY A 156 9.87 -4.55 8.43
CA GLY A 156 9.88 -4.86 9.87
C GLY A 156 8.97 -3.98 10.73
N MET A 157 8.16 -3.10 10.15
CA MET A 157 7.17 -2.35 10.90
C MET A 157 6.03 -3.27 11.35
N GLY A 158 5.85 -3.42 12.67
CA GLY A 158 4.81 -4.28 13.22
C GLY A 158 3.39 -3.81 12.87
N MET A 159 2.46 -4.75 12.69
CA MET A 159 1.05 -4.48 12.36
C MET A 159 0.33 -3.62 13.40
N ASN A 160 0.75 -3.65 14.67
CA ASN A 160 0.21 -2.80 15.73
C ASN A 160 0.39 -1.30 15.49
N ASN A 161 1.29 -0.90 14.58
CA ASN A 161 1.43 0.51 14.17
C ASN A 161 0.22 1.01 13.36
N ALA A 162 -0.61 0.13 12.78
CA ALA A 162 -1.81 0.54 12.06
C ALA A 162 -2.72 1.45 12.88
N LEU A 163 -2.89 1.16 14.18
CA LEU A 163 -3.68 2.02 15.09
C LEU A 163 -3.10 3.42 15.26
N LYS A 164 -1.76 3.55 15.19
CA LYS A 164 -1.09 4.85 15.26
C LYS A 164 -1.29 5.66 13.98
N PHE A 165 -1.24 5.00 12.81
CA PHE A 165 -1.58 5.63 11.55
C PHE A 165 -3.01 6.18 11.56
N GLY A 166 -3.98 5.42 12.06
CA GLY A 166 -5.36 5.87 12.19
C GLY A 166 -5.58 7.08 13.10
N ARG A 167 -4.61 7.39 13.99
CA ARG A 167 -4.62 8.64 14.79
C ARG A 167 -3.96 9.82 14.09
N LEU A 168 -3.16 9.55 13.05
CA LEU A 168 -2.46 10.56 12.26
C LEU A 168 -3.29 11.07 11.07
N ILE A 169 -4.27 10.30 10.60
CA ILE A 169 -5.12 10.61 9.45
C ILE A 169 -6.56 10.20 9.74
N ASP A 170 -7.50 10.94 9.16
CA ASP A 170 -8.92 10.64 9.33
C ASP A 170 -9.40 9.68 8.22
N LEU A 171 -9.31 8.39 8.52
CA LEU A 171 -9.72 7.31 7.62
C LEU A 171 -11.21 7.29 7.31
N SER A 172 -12.05 7.91 8.17
CA SER A 172 -13.50 7.98 7.96
C SER A 172 -13.88 8.74 6.70
N GLN A 173 -13.01 9.66 6.22
CA GLN A 173 -13.22 10.43 4.99
C GLN A 173 -13.22 9.57 3.72
N ILE A 174 -12.67 8.36 3.81
CA ILE A 174 -12.66 7.37 2.74
C ILE A 174 -13.42 6.09 3.11
N GLY A 175 -14.25 6.16 4.15
CA GLY A 175 -15.07 5.03 4.61
C GLY A 175 -14.28 3.85 5.16
N VAL A 176 -13.05 4.06 5.66
CA VAL A 176 -12.23 3.02 6.27
C VAL A 176 -12.33 3.08 7.78
N GLU A 177 -12.63 1.94 8.39
CA GLU A 177 -12.62 1.74 9.82
C GLU A 177 -11.44 0.86 10.25
N LEU A 178 -10.84 1.18 11.39
CA LEU A 178 -9.79 0.39 12.02
C LEU A 178 -10.34 -0.35 13.23
N GLY A 179 -10.36 -1.67 13.13
CA GLY A 179 -10.68 -2.54 14.27
C GLY A 179 -9.55 -2.56 15.32
N ILE A 180 -9.86 -3.13 16.49
CA ILE A 180 -8.99 -3.15 17.69
C ILE A 180 -7.57 -3.68 17.40
N LYS A 181 -7.43 -4.63 16.47
CA LYS A 181 -6.14 -5.21 16.08
C LYS A 181 -5.49 -4.52 14.87
N GLY A 182 -6.01 -3.38 14.43
CA GLY A 182 -5.54 -2.67 13.23
C GLY A 182 -5.99 -3.31 11.91
N ILE A 183 -7.00 -4.18 11.95
CA ILE A 183 -7.63 -4.72 10.74
C ILE A 183 -8.52 -3.64 10.15
N MET A 184 -8.37 -3.37 8.87
CA MET A 184 -9.15 -2.38 8.14
C MET A 184 -10.41 -2.98 7.55
N THR A 185 -11.48 -2.21 7.55
CA THR A 185 -12.72 -2.47 6.82
C THR A 185 -13.04 -1.23 5.99
N PRO A 186 -13.12 -1.33 4.66
CA PRO A 186 -12.98 -2.53 3.80
C PRO A 186 -11.61 -3.20 3.89
N VAL A 187 -11.57 -4.52 3.67
CA VAL A 187 -10.33 -5.33 3.76
C VAL A 187 -9.28 -4.92 2.72
N LYS A 188 -9.74 -4.51 1.53
CA LYS A 188 -8.85 -4.05 0.44
C LYS A 188 -8.48 -2.57 0.64
N SER A 189 -7.77 -2.33 1.74
CA SER A 189 -7.26 -1.04 2.16
C SER A 189 -5.79 -1.16 2.56
N ALA A 190 -5.06 -0.05 2.52
CA ALA A 190 -3.65 0.03 2.88
C ALA A 190 -3.35 1.28 3.71
N LEU A 191 -2.33 1.19 4.56
CA LEU A 191 -1.75 2.30 5.30
C LEU A 191 -0.27 2.39 4.97
N GLY A 192 0.23 3.60 4.79
CA GLY A 192 1.63 3.80 4.53
C GLY A 192 2.11 5.19 4.85
N LEU A 193 3.42 5.36 4.78
CA LEU A 193 4.09 6.65 4.84
C LEU A 193 5.27 6.72 3.87
N TYR A 194 5.58 7.94 3.46
CA TYR A 194 6.80 8.29 2.75
C TYR A 194 7.56 9.34 3.54
N LEU A 195 8.87 9.19 3.65
CA LEU A 195 9.75 10.27 4.09
C LEU A 195 10.07 11.18 2.90
N LEU A 196 10.17 12.47 3.17
CA LEU A 196 10.54 13.48 2.18
C LEU A 196 11.99 13.92 2.39
N SER A 197 12.76 13.96 1.33
CA SER A 197 14.13 14.49 1.29
C SER A 197 14.34 15.42 0.10
N GLN A 198 15.37 16.28 0.13
CA GLN A 198 15.63 17.24 -0.94
C GLN A 198 16.81 16.87 -1.84
N ASP A 199 17.70 16.04 -1.35
CA ASP A 199 18.96 15.68 -2.04
C ASP A 199 18.81 14.47 -2.95
N CYS A 200 18.24 13.39 -2.45
CA CYS A 200 17.96 12.17 -3.22
C CYS A 200 16.94 11.30 -2.46
N PRO A 201 16.27 10.35 -3.12
CA PRO A 201 15.34 9.44 -2.46
C PRO A 201 16.00 8.70 -1.29
N ILE A 202 15.26 8.49 -0.21
CA ILE A 202 15.66 7.60 0.88
C ILE A 202 15.18 6.20 0.52
N THR A 203 16.10 5.27 0.34
CA THR A 203 15.81 3.87 0.01
C THR A 203 16.11 2.97 1.21
N PHE A 204 15.33 1.91 1.35
CA PHE A 204 15.45 0.99 2.48
C PHE A 204 16.05 -0.36 2.08
N GLY A 205 16.40 -0.53 0.80
CA GLY A 205 16.96 -1.76 0.28
C GLY A 205 15.92 -2.85 0.07
N ASP A 206 16.35 -4.10 0.17
CA ASP A 206 15.48 -5.24 -0.12
C ASP A 206 14.46 -5.47 1.01
N ARG A 207 13.18 -5.42 0.67
CA ARG A 207 12.07 -5.73 1.58
C ARG A 207 12.16 -7.15 2.16
N CYS A 208 12.70 -8.08 1.40
CA CYS A 208 12.81 -9.49 1.80
C CYS A 208 13.70 -9.67 3.04
N LEU A 209 14.69 -8.82 3.27
CA LEU A 209 15.54 -8.87 4.46
C LEU A 209 14.77 -8.69 5.78
N TYR A 210 13.61 -8.05 5.71
CA TYR A 210 12.76 -7.75 6.87
C TYR A 210 11.48 -8.59 6.88
N CYS A 211 11.30 -9.49 5.91
CA CYS A 211 10.11 -10.33 5.79
C CYS A 211 10.29 -11.63 6.57
N ARG A 212 9.35 -11.95 7.46
CA ARG A 212 9.36 -13.22 8.21
C ARG A 212 9.28 -14.46 7.32
N GLY A 213 8.69 -14.34 6.12
CA GLY A 213 8.63 -15.43 5.14
C GLY A 213 9.99 -15.77 4.50
N ASN A 214 11.02 -14.95 4.70
CA ASN A 214 12.36 -15.20 4.14
C ASN A 214 13.12 -16.32 4.89
N GLU A 215 12.80 -16.56 6.17
CA GLU A 215 13.45 -17.63 6.98
C GLU A 215 13.18 -19.02 6.39
N ASP A 216 12.01 -19.24 5.75
CA ASP A 216 11.60 -20.52 5.17
C ASP A 216 11.66 -20.54 3.63
N GLY A 217 12.21 -19.51 2.98
CA GLY A 217 12.22 -19.37 1.52
C GLY A 217 10.86 -18.99 0.97
N CYS A 218 10.52 -17.69 1.04
CA CYS A 218 9.25 -17.16 0.56
C CYS A 218 8.94 -17.57 -0.89
N LYS A 219 7.84 -18.29 -1.10
CA LYS A 219 7.33 -18.71 -2.42
C LYS A 219 6.28 -17.75 -2.97
N ILE A 220 5.87 -16.75 -2.20
CA ILE A 220 4.71 -15.88 -2.48
C ILE A 220 5.14 -14.57 -3.10
N CYS A 221 6.29 -14.02 -2.69
CA CYS A 221 6.79 -12.75 -3.20
C CYS A 221 7.78 -12.98 -4.34
N MET A 222 7.47 -12.49 -5.53
CA MET A 222 8.32 -12.65 -6.73
C MET A 222 9.48 -11.64 -6.79
N GLU A 223 9.52 -10.65 -5.90
CA GLU A 223 10.56 -9.61 -5.89
C GLU A 223 11.95 -10.11 -5.44
N GLY A 224 12.04 -11.28 -4.80
CA GLY A 224 13.28 -11.82 -4.24
C GLY A 224 14.04 -12.82 -5.12
N LYS A 225 13.75 -12.91 -6.42
CA LYS A 225 14.46 -13.81 -7.36
C LYS A 225 14.89 -13.05 -8.60
N GLY A 226 15.77 -12.09 -8.40
CA GLY A 226 16.58 -11.50 -9.44
C GLY A 226 18.03 -11.95 -9.26
#